data_a06087e775a605f9b05dd768eed2f4c1
#
_entry.id   a06087e775a605f9b05dd768eed2f4c1
#
_cell.length_a   1.000
_cell.length_b   1.000
_cell.length_c   1.000
_cell.angle_alpha   90.00
_cell.angle_beta   90.00
_cell.angle_gamma   90.00
#
_symmetry.space_group_name_H-M   'P 1'
#
loop_
_entity.id
_entity.type
_entity.pdbx_description
1 polymer ?
#
loop_
_entity_poly.entity_id
_entity_poly.type
_entity_poly.pdbx_seq_one_letter_code
_entity_poly.pdbx_strand_id
1 'polypeptide(L)'
;SSYKKALTTDQKEGDITWKDGNGQGSYVVPEPKPTPTPDPKPVTPVTPAPKPVNPNPVIRGAYDTPHMRGIRSAVVGNINAWRTLADDMYRPRVLQQGEPTGIWARIGGGKYSYSGSGIDTAIDYTRIQGGYDAKTGSGWTVGGQVSYLRGNDDYVFNGSGKEKAFAVGAYGVKDLGKDQYIHLESQVGRVSNAFTARNEIGESLSGETKANAYTIGARYGKTVKFQNGTYIEPQAQLSYTHFDGDSFDAGRMHVNESGVSSTAGGLGLEIGKTFGAGNIYTRVGVNHAFSGTVNTAYTTGNTTKYTKQDLKGTWTDLAFGGRYGFNANNSIFADLSTGLSGDYKAGWSVNAGFTHKF
;
A
#
# COMPACT_ATOMS: atom_id res chain seq x y z
N SER A 1 32.36 3.11 -7.60
CA SER A 1 33.61 3.95 -7.53
C SER A 1 33.35 5.45 -7.41
N SER A 2 32.27 5.98 -8.00
CA SER A 2 31.87 7.38 -7.86
C SER A 2 31.33 7.70 -6.44
N TYR A 3 30.76 6.72 -5.77
CA TYR A 3 30.25 6.83 -4.40
C TYR A 3 31.37 7.10 -3.36
N LYS A 4 32.49 6.39 -3.46
CA LYS A 4 33.65 6.64 -2.58
C LYS A 4 34.28 8.00 -2.80
N LYS A 5 34.22 8.51 -4.03
CA LYS A 5 34.79 9.81 -4.39
C LYS A 5 33.96 10.98 -3.87
N ALA A 6 32.64 10.84 -3.82
CA ALA A 6 31.74 11.83 -3.23
C ALA A 6 31.87 11.94 -1.71
N LEU A 7 32.28 10.87 -1.03
CA LEU A 7 32.49 10.87 0.43
C LEU A 7 33.85 11.39 0.89
N THR A 8 34.81 11.58 -0.03
CA THR A 8 36.20 11.96 0.29
C THR A 8 36.59 13.37 -0.19
N THR A 9 35.67 14.11 -0.79
CA THR A 9 35.94 15.47 -1.25
C THR A 9 35.50 16.49 -0.19
N ASP A 10 36.33 17.51 0.03
CA ASP A 10 36.04 18.70 0.84
C ASP A 10 34.89 19.57 0.25
N GLN A 11 33.90 18.95 -0.36
CA GLN A 11 32.79 19.64 -0.96
C GLN A 11 31.84 20.14 0.12
N LYS A 12 31.42 21.37 -0.02
CA LYS A 12 30.40 21.97 0.84
C LYS A 12 29.10 21.19 0.75
N GLU A 13 28.41 21.07 1.85
CA GLU A 13 27.07 20.47 1.92
C GLU A 13 26.16 21.13 0.87
N GLY A 14 25.66 20.35 -0.06
CA GLY A 14 24.83 20.85 -1.17
C GLY A 14 25.43 20.69 -2.57
N ASP A 15 26.72 20.43 -2.69
CA ASP A 15 27.42 20.30 -4.00
C ASP A 15 27.48 18.85 -4.52
N ILE A 16 26.74 17.92 -3.90
CA ILE A 16 26.82 16.51 -4.27
C ILE A 16 25.85 16.22 -5.41
N THR A 17 26.42 16.00 -6.57
CA THR A 17 25.69 15.47 -7.73
C THR A 17 25.78 13.96 -7.74
N TRP A 18 24.65 13.32 -7.77
CA TRP A 18 24.54 11.88 -7.71
C TRP A 18 24.14 11.30 -9.06
N LYS A 19 24.84 10.24 -9.47
CA LYS A 19 24.41 9.40 -10.59
C LYS A 19 24.22 7.99 -10.06
N ASP A 20 23.00 7.56 -9.95
CA ASP A 20 22.69 6.14 -9.90
C ASP A 20 22.52 5.60 -11.33
N GLY A 21 22.37 4.30 -11.45
CA GLY A 21 22.23 3.66 -12.76
C GLY A 21 21.03 4.11 -13.61
N ASN A 22 20.15 4.95 -13.06
CA ASN A 22 18.88 5.36 -13.67
C ASN A 22 18.71 6.88 -13.84
N GLY A 23 19.67 7.69 -13.47
CA GLY A 23 19.53 9.15 -13.62
C GLY A 23 20.48 9.99 -12.78
N GLN A 24 20.35 11.27 -12.92
CA GLN A 24 21.07 12.26 -12.14
C GLN A 24 20.16 12.81 -11.05
N GLY A 25 20.47 12.53 -9.79
CA GLY A 25 19.93 13.28 -8.67
C GLY A 25 20.91 14.41 -8.31
N SER A 26 20.50 15.65 -8.39
CA SER A 26 21.23 16.77 -7.82
C SER A 26 20.46 17.34 -6.64
N TYR A 27 21.14 17.50 -5.54
CA TYR A 27 20.60 18.22 -4.39
C TYR A 27 21.38 19.52 -4.22
N VAL A 28 20.69 20.63 -4.42
CA VAL A 28 21.22 21.95 -4.16
C VAL A 28 20.56 22.49 -2.88
N VAL A 29 21.32 22.69 -1.85
CA VAL A 29 20.87 23.50 -0.71
C VAL A 29 20.81 24.94 -1.19
N PRO A 30 19.66 25.60 -1.24
CA PRO A 30 19.63 27.01 -1.60
C PRO A 30 20.38 27.81 -0.52
N GLU A 31 21.41 28.55 -0.94
CA GLU A 31 22.03 29.53 -0.04
C GLU A 31 20.97 30.51 0.43
N PRO A 32 20.92 30.83 1.73
CA PRO A 32 20.04 31.85 2.22
C PRO A 32 20.42 33.18 1.58
N LYS A 33 19.50 33.77 0.84
CA LYS A 33 19.66 35.10 0.23
C LYS A 33 20.04 36.10 1.33
N PRO A 34 21.11 36.86 1.18
CA PRO A 34 21.52 37.82 2.19
C PRO A 34 20.40 38.85 2.41
N THR A 35 19.89 38.91 3.61
CA THR A 35 18.97 39.95 4.04
C THR A 35 19.76 41.26 4.15
N PRO A 36 19.24 42.38 3.64
CA PRO A 36 19.93 43.66 3.79
C PRO A 36 20.04 44.03 5.27
N THR A 37 21.24 44.35 5.70
CA THR A 37 21.58 44.74 7.06
C THR A 37 20.98 46.12 7.38
N PRO A 38 20.20 46.28 8.44
CA PRO A 38 19.83 47.58 8.94
C PRO A 38 21.03 48.21 9.69
N ASP A 39 21.17 49.52 9.57
CA ASP A 39 22.25 50.33 10.21
C ASP A 39 22.33 50.06 11.74
N PRO A 40 23.58 49.97 12.26
CA PRO A 40 23.76 49.61 13.67
C PRO A 40 23.44 50.74 14.60
N LYS A 41 22.43 50.52 15.47
CA LYS A 41 22.33 51.30 16.72
C LYS A 41 23.38 50.79 17.72
N PRO A 42 24.01 51.68 18.51
CA PRO A 42 25.00 51.27 19.49
C PRO A 42 24.39 50.43 20.59
N VAL A 43 24.84 49.20 20.71
CA VAL A 43 24.38 48.23 21.72
C VAL A 43 25.53 47.96 22.68
N THR A 44 25.25 48.12 23.98
CA THR A 44 26.08 47.64 25.08
C THR A 44 26.45 46.17 24.90
N PRO A 45 27.71 45.77 25.21
CA PRO A 45 28.11 44.37 25.00
C PRO A 45 27.37 43.45 25.96
N VAL A 46 26.40 42.74 25.44
CA VAL A 46 25.81 41.59 26.10
C VAL A 46 26.61 40.36 25.69
N THR A 47 27.22 39.69 26.64
CA THR A 47 27.88 38.41 26.44
C THR A 47 26.89 37.44 25.79
N PRO A 48 27.12 36.93 24.58
CA PRO A 48 26.18 36.02 23.96
C PRO A 48 26.05 34.76 24.82
N ALA A 49 24.83 34.41 25.19
CA ALA A 49 24.57 33.07 25.71
C ALA A 49 25.06 32.03 24.67
N PRO A 50 25.74 30.95 25.09
CA PRO A 50 26.17 29.93 24.16
C PRO A 50 24.96 29.43 23.42
N LYS A 51 25.00 29.53 22.07
CA LYS A 51 24.00 28.90 21.22
C LYS A 51 23.93 27.43 21.58
N PRO A 52 22.75 26.84 21.79
CA PRO A 52 22.66 25.42 21.98
C PRO A 52 23.29 24.75 20.75
N VAL A 53 24.42 24.12 20.99
CA VAL A 53 25.06 23.28 19.97
C VAL A 53 24.08 22.16 19.71
N ASN A 54 23.47 22.14 18.54
CA ASN A 54 22.68 20.98 18.12
C ASN A 54 23.64 19.78 18.07
N PRO A 55 23.55 18.82 19.00
CA PRO A 55 24.56 17.77 19.09
C PRO A 55 24.56 16.80 17.90
N ASN A 56 23.55 16.91 17.02
CA ASN A 56 23.39 16.02 15.89
C ASN A 56 23.34 16.82 14.59
N PRO A 57 24.39 16.78 13.75
CA PRO A 57 24.33 17.35 12.43
C PRO A 57 23.23 16.63 11.62
N VAL A 58 22.22 17.39 11.24
CA VAL A 58 21.16 16.89 10.36
C VAL A 58 21.66 16.99 8.94
N ILE A 59 22.06 15.88 8.34
CA ILE A 59 22.39 15.81 6.92
C ILE A 59 21.08 15.62 6.16
N ARG A 60 20.61 16.67 5.52
CA ARG A 60 19.46 16.64 4.62
C ARG A 60 20.01 16.45 3.20
N GLY A 61 19.74 15.30 2.61
CA GLY A 61 20.16 15.01 1.23
C GLY A 61 19.65 13.66 0.78
N ALA A 62 19.67 13.42 -0.52
CA ALA A 62 19.29 12.17 -1.13
C ALA A 62 20.35 11.07 -0.89
N TYR A 63 20.69 10.80 0.35
CA TYR A 63 21.46 9.63 0.70
C TYR A 63 20.53 8.42 0.69
N ASP A 64 20.64 7.63 -0.35
CA ASP A 64 19.88 6.41 -0.50
C ASP A 64 20.84 5.22 -0.53
N THR A 65 21.28 4.81 0.64
CA THR A 65 22.16 3.63 0.75
C THR A 65 21.39 2.35 0.45
N PRO A 66 22.05 1.27 0.03
CA PRO A 66 21.39 -0.02 -0.15
C PRO A 66 20.63 -0.51 1.09
N HIS A 67 21.17 -0.29 2.29
CA HIS A 67 20.48 -0.60 3.53
C HIS A 67 19.21 0.23 3.72
N MET A 68 19.24 1.51 3.42
CA MET A 68 18.04 2.36 3.49
C MET A 68 16.99 1.94 2.46
N ARG A 69 17.41 1.56 1.24
CA ARG A 69 16.48 1.01 0.23
C ARG A 69 15.83 -0.29 0.69
N GLY A 70 16.59 -1.18 1.33
CA GLY A 70 16.05 -2.39 1.94
C GLY A 70 15.03 -2.10 3.03
N ILE A 71 15.29 -1.14 3.91
CA ILE A 71 14.37 -0.71 4.96
C ILE A 71 13.10 -0.09 4.35
N ARG A 72 13.24 0.82 3.38
CA ARG A 72 12.07 1.38 2.66
C ARG A 72 11.27 0.31 1.93
N SER A 73 11.93 -0.68 1.37
CA SER A 73 11.27 -1.81 0.73
C SER A 73 10.42 -2.59 1.73
N ALA A 74 10.91 -2.79 2.96
CA ALA A 74 10.13 -3.43 4.03
C ALA A 74 8.89 -2.63 4.42
N VAL A 75 9.01 -1.30 4.51
CA VAL A 75 7.87 -0.41 4.80
C VAL A 75 6.84 -0.45 3.68
N VAL A 76 7.28 -0.37 2.43
CA VAL A 76 6.39 -0.49 1.26
C VAL A 76 5.77 -1.88 1.19
N GLY A 77 6.50 -2.91 1.58
CA GLY A 77 5.98 -4.27 1.73
C GLY A 77 4.77 -4.32 2.66
N ASN A 78 4.87 -3.73 3.85
CA ASN A 78 3.75 -3.62 4.79
C ASN A 78 2.52 -2.93 4.15
N ILE A 79 2.74 -1.84 3.43
CA ILE A 79 1.66 -1.10 2.76
C ILE A 79 0.99 -1.94 1.68
N ASN A 80 1.79 -2.64 0.89
CA ASN A 80 1.29 -3.52 -0.17
C ASN A 80 0.53 -4.73 0.40
N ALA A 81 1.03 -5.33 1.47
CA ALA A 81 0.35 -6.42 2.15
C ALA A 81 -1.01 -5.99 2.69
N TRP A 82 -1.08 -4.81 3.31
CA TRP A 82 -2.35 -4.25 3.78
C TRP A 82 -3.32 -3.97 2.63
N ARG A 83 -2.85 -3.34 1.55
CA ARG A 83 -3.67 -3.10 0.36
C ARG A 83 -4.22 -4.41 -0.21
N THR A 84 -3.42 -5.44 -0.28
CA THR A 84 -3.84 -6.76 -0.74
C THR A 84 -4.93 -7.37 0.13
N LEU A 85 -4.99 -7.05 1.43
CA LEU A 85 -6.07 -7.45 2.32
C LEU A 85 -7.29 -6.53 2.23
N ALA A 86 -7.06 -5.22 2.21
CA ALA A 86 -8.07 -4.21 2.46
C ALA A 86 -8.71 -3.62 1.19
N ASP A 87 -7.95 -3.54 0.09
CA ASP A 87 -8.46 -3.04 -1.19
C ASP A 87 -9.30 -4.06 -1.94
N ASP A 88 -9.61 -5.17 -1.29
CA ASP A 88 -10.44 -6.24 -1.83
C ASP A 88 -11.93 -5.86 -1.89
N MET A 89 -12.19 -4.66 -2.37
CA MET A 89 -13.53 -4.22 -2.76
C MET A 89 -14.05 -4.98 -3.99
N TYR A 90 -13.21 -5.84 -4.55
CA TYR A 90 -13.52 -6.76 -5.66
C TYR A 90 -14.06 -8.10 -5.17
N ARG A 91 -14.83 -8.09 -4.11
CA ARG A 91 -15.47 -9.29 -3.64
C ARG A 91 -16.36 -9.88 -4.71
N PRO A 92 -16.55 -11.19 -4.65
CA PRO A 92 -17.44 -11.87 -5.59
C PRO A 92 -18.77 -11.13 -5.73
N ARG A 93 -19.25 -11.02 -6.93
CA ARG A 93 -20.49 -10.33 -7.29
C ARG A 93 -21.69 -10.66 -6.39
N VAL A 94 -21.67 -11.82 -5.75
CA VAL A 94 -22.69 -12.25 -4.77
C VAL A 94 -22.90 -11.22 -3.66
N LEU A 95 -21.84 -10.60 -3.16
CA LEU A 95 -21.92 -9.57 -2.13
C LEU A 95 -22.36 -8.20 -2.65
N GLN A 96 -22.30 -7.99 -3.96
CA GLN A 96 -22.56 -6.70 -4.59
C GLN A 96 -24.03 -6.44 -4.90
N GLN A 97 -24.87 -7.48 -4.87
CA GLN A 97 -26.28 -7.39 -5.24
C GLN A 97 -27.23 -7.16 -4.06
N GLY A 98 -26.71 -6.90 -2.86
CA GLY A 98 -27.54 -6.70 -1.67
C GLY A 98 -28.17 -7.98 -1.12
N GLU A 99 -27.88 -9.13 -1.71
CA GLU A 99 -28.32 -10.41 -1.21
C GLU A 99 -27.32 -10.96 -0.18
N PRO A 100 -27.80 -11.58 0.92
CA PRO A 100 -26.91 -12.15 1.91
C PRO A 100 -26.13 -13.33 1.32
N THR A 101 -24.86 -13.41 1.70
CA THR A 101 -23.97 -14.54 1.36
C THR A 101 -24.08 -15.65 2.40
N GLY A 102 -24.39 -15.29 3.64
CA GLY A 102 -24.31 -16.18 4.79
C GLY A 102 -22.88 -16.32 5.27
N ILE A 103 -22.43 -17.53 5.56
CA ILE A 103 -21.02 -17.82 5.81
C ILE A 103 -20.28 -17.91 4.49
N TRP A 104 -19.10 -17.31 4.46
CA TRP A 104 -18.21 -17.43 3.32
C TRP A 104 -16.77 -17.58 3.76
N ALA A 105 -15.98 -18.27 2.96
CA ALA A 105 -14.55 -18.40 3.13
C ALA A 105 -13.85 -18.30 1.77
N ARG A 106 -12.63 -17.79 1.77
CA ARG A 106 -11.82 -17.60 0.59
C ARG A 106 -10.35 -17.85 0.91
N ILE A 107 -9.69 -18.55 0.04
CA ILE A 107 -8.24 -18.75 0.07
C ILE A 107 -7.67 -18.30 -1.27
N GLY A 108 -6.50 -17.72 -1.26
CA GLY A 108 -5.82 -17.30 -2.47
C GLY A 108 -4.37 -17.00 -2.24
N GLY A 109 -3.74 -16.65 -3.32
CA GLY A 109 -2.34 -16.25 -3.32
C GLY A 109 -1.98 -15.57 -4.61
N GLY A 110 -0.79 -15.02 -4.63
CA GLY A 110 -0.31 -14.31 -5.78
C GLY A 110 1.03 -13.63 -5.56
N LYS A 111 1.34 -12.77 -6.50
CA LYS A 111 2.51 -11.91 -6.46
C LYS A 111 2.09 -10.46 -6.59
N TYR A 112 2.62 -9.64 -5.72
CA TYR A 112 2.43 -8.20 -5.75
C TYR A 112 3.78 -7.51 -5.86
N SER A 113 3.94 -6.55 -6.75
CA SER A 113 5.19 -5.82 -6.92
C SER A 113 4.97 -4.31 -6.91
N TYR A 114 6.00 -3.61 -6.45
CA TYR A 114 6.10 -2.16 -6.50
C TYR A 114 7.47 -1.78 -7.02
N SER A 115 7.51 -0.83 -7.95
CA SER A 115 8.74 -0.24 -8.47
C SER A 115 8.57 1.27 -8.53
N GLY A 116 9.37 1.99 -7.79
CA GLY A 116 9.29 3.45 -7.74
C GLY A 116 10.19 4.05 -6.66
N SER A 117 10.56 5.32 -6.82
CA SER A 117 11.39 6.09 -5.89
C SER A 117 12.68 5.37 -5.46
N GLY A 118 13.32 4.67 -6.39
CA GLY A 118 14.62 4.00 -6.16
C GLY A 118 14.54 2.65 -5.47
N ILE A 119 13.35 2.09 -5.27
CA ILE A 119 13.16 0.72 -4.77
C ILE A 119 12.39 -0.14 -5.77
N ASP A 120 12.65 -1.43 -5.70
CA ASP A 120 11.96 -2.45 -6.46
C ASP A 120 11.74 -3.65 -5.52
N THR A 121 10.48 -3.96 -5.23
CA THR A 121 10.10 -5.00 -4.28
C THR A 121 8.94 -5.84 -4.80
N ALA A 122 8.94 -7.09 -4.48
CA ALA A 122 7.88 -8.02 -4.81
C ALA A 122 7.56 -8.91 -3.61
N ILE A 123 6.30 -9.24 -3.45
CA ILE A 123 5.78 -10.12 -2.41
C ILE A 123 5.12 -11.32 -3.07
N ASP A 124 5.55 -12.52 -2.73
CA ASP A 124 4.81 -13.75 -2.97
C ASP A 124 4.00 -14.06 -1.72
N TYR A 125 2.68 -14.09 -1.82
CA TYR A 125 1.80 -14.18 -0.66
C TYR A 125 0.75 -15.27 -0.76
N THR A 126 0.27 -15.70 0.40
CA THR A 126 -0.94 -16.50 0.59
C THR A 126 -1.89 -15.73 1.51
N ARG A 127 -3.19 -15.76 1.22
CA ARG A 127 -4.23 -15.06 1.96
C ARG A 127 -5.39 -15.99 2.27
N ILE A 128 -5.94 -15.88 3.49
CA ILE A 128 -7.16 -16.54 3.93
C ILE A 128 -8.10 -15.48 4.45
N GLN A 129 -9.36 -15.53 4.05
CA GLN A 129 -10.40 -14.63 4.50
C GLN A 129 -11.67 -15.42 4.78
N GLY A 130 -12.46 -14.96 5.74
CA GLY A 130 -13.76 -15.54 6.01
C GLY A 130 -14.66 -14.51 6.69
N GLY A 131 -15.96 -14.72 6.56
CA GLY A 131 -16.94 -13.81 7.10
C GLY A 131 -18.34 -14.39 7.16
N TYR A 132 -19.22 -13.58 7.72
CA TYR A 132 -20.65 -13.84 7.79
C TYR A 132 -21.41 -12.55 7.52
N ASP A 133 -22.49 -12.66 6.78
CA ASP A 133 -23.42 -11.56 6.57
C ASP A 133 -24.87 -12.01 6.58
N ALA A 134 -25.72 -11.04 6.88
CA ALA A 134 -27.17 -11.23 6.93
C ALA A 134 -27.90 -9.96 6.47
N LYS A 135 -29.10 -10.16 5.95
CA LYS A 135 -29.97 -9.06 5.55
C LYS A 135 -30.66 -8.48 6.78
N THR A 136 -30.66 -7.16 6.88
CA THR A 136 -31.36 -6.42 7.94
C THR A 136 -32.76 -6.01 7.48
N GLY A 137 -33.62 -5.64 8.44
CA GLY A 137 -34.94 -5.10 8.14
C GLY A 137 -34.95 -3.78 7.37
N SER A 138 -33.83 -3.07 7.34
CA SER A 138 -33.65 -1.81 6.59
C SER A 138 -33.19 -2.00 5.13
N GLY A 139 -33.07 -3.25 4.68
CA GLY A 139 -32.64 -3.58 3.32
C GLY A 139 -31.13 -3.58 3.09
N TRP A 140 -30.33 -3.38 4.14
CA TRP A 140 -28.90 -3.60 4.11
C TRP A 140 -28.57 -5.06 4.33
N THR A 141 -27.60 -5.57 3.58
CA THR A 141 -26.86 -6.78 3.96
C THR A 141 -25.62 -6.33 4.71
N VAL A 142 -25.49 -6.72 5.97
CA VAL A 142 -24.36 -6.35 6.82
C VAL A 142 -23.59 -7.57 7.25
N GLY A 143 -22.29 -7.43 7.35
CA GLY A 143 -21.42 -8.54 7.73
C GLY A 143 -20.13 -8.11 8.38
N GLY A 144 -19.46 -9.11 8.93
CA GLY A 144 -18.11 -9.01 9.47
C GLY A 144 -17.18 -9.99 8.80
N GLN A 145 -15.89 -9.72 8.86
CA GLN A 145 -14.86 -10.56 8.27
C GLN A 145 -13.56 -10.54 9.03
N VAL A 146 -12.79 -11.57 8.85
CA VAL A 146 -11.39 -11.68 9.28
C VAL A 146 -10.53 -12.05 8.08
N SER A 147 -9.33 -11.52 8.04
CA SER A 147 -8.39 -11.74 6.95
C SER A 147 -6.99 -11.94 7.50
N TYR A 148 -6.25 -12.84 6.93
CA TYR A 148 -4.85 -13.09 7.25
C TYR A 148 -4.05 -13.28 5.96
N LEU A 149 -2.88 -12.65 5.90
CA LEU A 149 -1.92 -12.76 4.82
C LEU A 149 -0.54 -13.03 5.39
N ARG A 150 0.19 -13.89 4.73
CA ARG A 150 1.64 -14.04 4.91
C ARG A 150 2.32 -14.07 3.56
N GLY A 151 3.54 -13.55 3.49
CA GLY A 151 4.30 -13.51 2.27
C GLY A 151 5.80 -13.47 2.50
N ASN A 152 6.51 -13.64 1.43
CA ASN A 152 7.96 -13.46 1.37
C ASN A 152 8.25 -12.32 0.40
N ASP A 153 9.06 -11.37 0.88
CA ASP A 153 9.47 -10.23 0.10
C ASP A 153 10.84 -10.44 -0.51
N ASP A 154 10.99 -10.01 -1.72
CA ASP A 154 12.27 -9.84 -2.40
C ASP A 154 12.49 -8.34 -2.67
N TYR A 155 13.56 -7.80 -2.11
CA TYR A 155 14.00 -6.42 -2.37
C TYR A 155 15.15 -6.50 -3.35
N VAL A 156 14.87 -6.32 -4.63
CA VAL A 156 15.85 -6.50 -5.71
C VAL A 156 17.15 -5.79 -5.37
N PHE A 157 18.25 -6.56 -5.23
CA PHE A 157 19.60 -6.16 -4.80
C PHE A 157 19.74 -5.65 -3.35
N ASN A 158 18.65 -5.48 -2.60
CA ASN A 158 18.70 -4.82 -1.29
C ASN A 158 18.26 -5.69 -0.11
N GLY A 159 17.94 -6.95 -0.34
CA GLY A 159 17.58 -7.88 0.73
C GLY A 159 16.26 -8.62 0.54
N SER A 160 15.67 -9.03 1.65
CA SER A 160 14.44 -9.82 1.69
C SER A 160 13.67 -9.59 2.99
N GLY A 161 12.42 -10.03 3.02
CA GLY A 161 11.59 -9.92 4.21
C GLY A 161 10.51 -10.99 4.30
N LYS A 162 9.87 -11.05 5.46
CA LYS A 162 8.71 -11.90 5.73
C LYS A 162 7.55 -11.04 6.20
N GLU A 163 6.51 -11.00 5.39
CA GLU A 163 5.30 -10.25 5.65
C GLU A 163 4.25 -11.06 6.41
N LYS A 164 3.56 -10.36 7.29
CA LYS A 164 2.32 -10.82 7.93
C LYS A 164 1.36 -9.65 8.02
N ALA A 165 0.10 -9.91 7.69
CA ALA A 165 -0.96 -8.94 7.89
C ALA A 165 -2.21 -9.64 8.43
N PHE A 166 -2.88 -8.99 9.37
CA PHE A 166 -4.12 -9.44 9.96
C PHE A 166 -5.12 -8.29 9.97
N ALA A 167 -6.35 -8.54 9.58
CA ALA A 167 -7.41 -7.55 9.59
C ALA A 167 -8.73 -8.13 10.09
N VAL A 168 -9.49 -7.29 10.77
CA VAL A 168 -10.89 -7.51 11.12
C VAL A 168 -11.68 -6.38 10.49
N GLY A 169 -12.82 -6.69 9.90
CA GLY A 169 -13.61 -5.71 9.19
C GLY A 169 -15.09 -5.91 9.31
N ALA A 170 -15.80 -4.86 8.95
CA ALA A 170 -17.24 -4.86 8.77
C ALA A 170 -17.60 -4.29 7.40
N TYR A 171 -18.67 -4.76 6.82
CA TYR A 171 -19.16 -4.27 5.54
C TYR A 171 -20.68 -4.23 5.48
N GLY A 172 -21.17 -3.41 4.60
CA GLY A 172 -22.58 -3.32 4.30
C GLY A 172 -22.81 -3.12 2.81
N VAL A 173 -23.80 -3.80 2.26
CA VAL A 173 -24.23 -3.66 0.87
C VAL A 173 -25.71 -3.34 0.85
N LYS A 174 -26.10 -2.36 0.07
CA LYS A 174 -27.49 -1.99 -0.13
C LYS A 174 -27.82 -1.93 -1.61
N ASP A 175 -28.90 -2.60 -1.98
CA ASP A 175 -29.55 -2.39 -3.26
C ASP A 175 -30.32 -1.05 -3.23
N LEU A 176 -29.98 -0.17 -4.15
CA LEU A 176 -30.59 1.15 -4.29
C LEU A 176 -31.77 1.14 -5.28
N GLY A 177 -32.11 -0.03 -5.81
CA GLY A 177 -33.09 -0.19 -6.89
C GLY A 177 -32.51 0.14 -8.28
N LYS A 178 -33.23 -0.23 -9.32
CA LYS A 178 -32.82 -0.06 -10.73
C LYS A 178 -31.45 -0.65 -11.04
N ASP A 179 -31.15 -1.80 -10.47
CA ASP A 179 -29.86 -2.51 -10.61
C ASP A 179 -28.64 -1.70 -10.14
N GLN A 180 -28.82 -0.82 -9.17
CA GLN A 180 -27.75 -0.03 -8.53
C GLN A 180 -27.50 -0.54 -7.12
N TYR A 181 -26.25 -0.46 -6.67
CA TYR A 181 -25.89 -0.80 -5.31
C TYR A 181 -24.80 0.12 -4.75
N ILE A 182 -24.74 0.18 -3.44
CA ILE A 182 -23.62 0.76 -2.70
C ILE A 182 -23.04 -0.31 -1.79
N HIS A 183 -21.72 -0.37 -1.74
CA HIS A 183 -20.95 -1.20 -0.83
C HIS A 183 -20.08 -0.32 0.04
N LEU A 184 -20.22 -0.43 1.36
CA LEU A 184 -19.40 0.24 2.35
C LEU A 184 -18.55 -0.80 3.08
N GLU A 185 -17.33 -0.43 3.41
CA GLU A 185 -16.39 -1.33 4.07
C GLU A 185 -15.48 -0.59 5.04
N SER A 186 -15.16 -1.23 6.15
CA SER A 186 -14.13 -0.79 7.08
C SER A 186 -13.31 -1.98 7.57
N GLN A 187 -12.00 -1.78 7.70
CA GLN A 187 -11.09 -2.79 8.22
C GLN A 187 -10.06 -2.13 9.13
N VAL A 188 -9.70 -2.81 10.19
CA VAL A 188 -8.60 -2.45 11.09
C VAL A 188 -7.72 -3.66 11.32
N GLY A 189 -6.44 -3.44 11.52
CA GLY A 189 -5.53 -4.54 11.75
C GLY A 189 -4.08 -4.12 11.90
N ARG A 190 -3.21 -5.07 11.68
CA ARG A 190 -1.78 -4.91 11.87
C ARG A 190 -1.00 -5.58 10.76
N VAL A 191 0.05 -4.93 10.34
CA VAL A 191 1.06 -5.46 9.41
C VAL A 191 2.41 -5.52 10.10
N SER A 192 3.23 -6.47 9.70
CA SER A 192 4.63 -6.57 10.14
C SER A 192 5.50 -7.17 9.05
N ASN A 193 6.74 -6.67 8.96
CA ASN A 193 7.76 -7.18 8.06
C ASN A 193 9.06 -7.39 8.83
N ALA A 194 9.46 -8.64 8.99
CA ALA A 194 10.77 -9.01 9.49
C ALA A 194 11.73 -9.09 8.30
N PHE A 195 12.66 -8.15 8.22
CA PHE A 195 13.50 -7.95 7.04
C PHE A 195 14.99 -8.11 7.31
N THR A 196 15.73 -8.38 6.25
CA THR A 196 17.17 -8.28 6.15
C THR A 196 17.52 -7.40 4.98
N ALA A 197 18.05 -6.21 5.25
CA ALA A 197 18.56 -5.29 4.25
C ALA A 197 20.03 -5.60 3.96
N ARG A 198 20.44 -5.58 2.68
CA ARG A 198 21.79 -5.92 2.25
C ARG A 198 22.39 -4.82 1.38
N ASN A 199 23.69 -4.63 1.50
CA ASN A 199 24.46 -3.79 0.60
C ASN A 199 25.16 -4.63 -0.50
N GLU A 200 25.87 -3.93 -1.40
CA GLU A 200 26.54 -4.52 -2.57
C GLU A 200 27.64 -5.53 -2.22
N ILE A 201 28.23 -5.41 -1.04
CA ILE A 201 29.29 -6.33 -0.56
C ILE A 201 28.76 -7.43 0.39
N GLY A 202 27.43 -7.55 0.52
CA GLY A 202 26.79 -8.59 1.28
C GLY A 202 26.64 -8.32 2.77
N GLU A 203 27.02 -7.14 3.28
CA GLU A 203 26.75 -6.77 4.67
C GLU A 203 25.25 -6.63 4.90
N SER A 204 24.77 -7.19 5.98
CA SER A 204 23.34 -7.29 6.29
C SER A 204 22.98 -6.52 7.56
N LEU A 205 21.82 -5.88 7.52
CA LEU A 205 21.12 -5.36 8.70
C LEU A 205 19.76 -6.03 8.79
N SER A 206 19.41 -6.51 9.97
CA SER A 206 18.10 -7.11 10.22
C SER A 206 17.28 -6.25 11.17
N GLY A 207 15.99 -6.24 10.98
CA GLY A 207 15.03 -5.52 11.81
C GLY A 207 13.61 -6.01 11.53
N GLU A 208 12.66 -5.41 12.24
CA GLU A 208 11.24 -5.64 12.04
C GLU A 208 10.51 -4.32 12.10
N THR A 209 9.71 -4.03 11.07
CA THR A 209 8.79 -2.88 11.06
C THR A 209 7.35 -3.35 11.20
N LYS A 210 6.56 -2.62 11.98
CA LYS A 210 5.17 -2.93 12.31
C LYS A 210 4.33 -1.67 12.19
N ALA A 211 3.08 -1.83 11.77
CA ALA A 211 2.13 -0.75 11.79
C ALA A 211 0.73 -1.28 12.09
N ASN A 212 -0.05 -0.50 12.87
CA ASN A 212 -1.48 -0.66 12.84
C ASN A 212 -2.02 0.12 11.64
N ALA A 213 -3.04 -0.41 11.03
CA ALA A 213 -3.64 0.18 9.85
C ALA A 213 -5.16 0.11 9.92
N TYR A 214 -5.81 1.06 9.28
CA TYR A 214 -7.24 0.98 9.02
C TYR A 214 -7.56 1.50 7.62
N THR A 215 -8.61 0.93 7.03
CA THR A 215 -9.17 1.37 5.76
C THR A 215 -10.67 1.52 5.88
N ILE A 216 -11.19 2.58 5.30
CA ILE A 216 -12.61 2.74 5.03
C ILE A 216 -12.79 2.94 3.53
N GLY A 217 -13.85 2.41 2.97
CA GLY A 217 -14.07 2.50 1.55
C GLY A 217 -15.54 2.41 1.17
N ALA A 218 -15.84 2.90 -0.02
CA ALA A 218 -17.14 2.83 -0.63
C ALA A 218 -17.02 2.48 -2.11
N ARG A 219 -17.95 1.69 -2.61
CA ARG A 219 -18.12 1.39 -4.03
C ARG A 219 -19.58 1.62 -4.41
N TYR A 220 -19.77 2.20 -5.56
CA TYR A 220 -21.04 2.26 -6.25
C TYR A 220 -20.94 1.49 -7.57
N GLY A 221 -21.99 0.76 -7.91
CA GLY A 221 -22.10 0.08 -9.20
C GLY A 221 -23.52 0.11 -9.74
N LYS A 222 -23.61 0.05 -11.07
CA LYS A 222 -24.88 -0.05 -11.78
C LYS A 222 -24.77 -1.15 -12.83
N THR A 223 -25.62 -2.16 -12.71
CA THR A 223 -25.68 -3.26 -13.67
C THR A 223 -26.66 -2.92 -14.78
N VAL A 224 -26.22 -3.02 -16.02
CA VAL A 224 -27.06 -2.97 -17.21
C VAL A 224 -27.17 -4.38 -17.78
N LYS A 225 -28.38 -4.95 -17.73
CA LYS A 225 -28.65 -6.31 -18.15
C LYS A 225 -29.23 -6.34 -19.56
N PHE A 226 -28.83 -7.33 -20.33
CA PHE A 226 -29.34 -7.61 -21.68
C PHE A 226 -30.13 -8.93 -21.69
N GLN A 227 -30.99 -9.12 -22.70
CA GLN A 227 -31.92 -10.27 -22.77
C GLN A 227 -31.23 -11.63 -22.84
N ASN A 228 -30.00 -11.68 -23.33
CA ASN A 228 -29.24 -12.94 -23.46
C ASN A 228 -28.47 -13.36 -22.22
N GLY A 229 -28.73 -12.69 -21.08
CA GLY A 229 -27.99 -12.90 -19.83
C GLY A 229 -26.65 -12.16 -19.73
N THR A 230 -26.21 -11.50 -20.77
CA THR A 230 -25.05 -10.61 -20.74
C THR A 230 -25.35 -9.35 -19.94
N TYR A 231 -24.36 -8.83 -19.25
CA TYR A 231 -24.46 -7.56 -18.53
C TYR A 231 -23.16 -6.78 -18.62
N ILE A 232 -23.26 -5.49 -18.41
CA ILE A 232 -22.15 -4.59 -18.15
C ILE A 232 -22.41 -3.86 -16.83
N GLU A 233 -21.36 -3.60 -16.07
CA GLU A 233 -21.46 -2.94 -14.78
C GLU A 233 -20.31 -1.94 -14.60
N PRO A 234 -20.56 -0.66 -14.89
CA PRO A 234 -19.66 0.42 -14.49
C PRO A 234 -19.65 0.54 -12.96
N GLN A 235 -18.47 0.78 -12.42
CA GLN A 235 -18.20 0.87 -10.99
C GLN A 235 -17.34 2.08 -10.69
N ALA A 236 -17.57 2.70 -9.55
CA ALA A 236 -16.72 3.73 -8.99
C ALA A 236 -16.44 3.42 -7.53
N GLN A 237 -15.22 3.67 -7.07
CA GLN A 237 -14.81 3.41 -5.71
C GLN A 237 -13.93 4.51 -5.16
N LEU A 238 -13.98 4.66 -3.83
CA LEU A 238 -13.14 5.57 -3.07
C LEU A 238 -12.75 4.89 -1.76
N SER A 239 -11.49 5.01 -1.38
CA SER A 239 -10.98 4.47 -0.12
C SER A 239 -10.03 5.44 0.55
N TYR A 240 -9.99 5.36 1.88
CA TYR A 240 -9.01 6.04 2.71
C TYR A 240 -8.34 5.00 3.60
N THR A 241 -7.02 5.01 3.61
CA THR A 241 -6.20 4.12 4.44
C THR A 241 -5.23 4.95 5.28
N HIS A 242 -5.05 4.56 6.53
CA HIS A 242 -4.05 5.11 7.42
C HIS A 242 -3.19 4.01 8.01
N PHE A 243 -1.88 4.27 8.08
CA PHE A 243 -0.89 3.47 8.80
C PHE A 243 -0.27 4.32 9.90
N ASP A 244 -0.13 3.75 11.09
CA ASP A 244 0.68 4.36 12.14
C ASP A 244 2.16 4.38 11.74
N GLY A 245 2.90 5.32 12.30
CA GLY A 245 4.35 5.31 12.23
C GLY A 245 4.95 4.20 13.10
N ASP A 246 6.23 3.92 12.86
CA ASP A 246 6.98 2.93 13.64
C ASP A 246 8.38 3.44 13.98
N SER A 247 8.94 2.91 15.04
CA SER A 247 10.30 3.19 15.49
C SER A 247 10.97 1.88 15.90
N PHE A 248 12.06 1.55 15.24
CA PHE A 248 12.73 0.26 15.40
C PHE A 248 14.25 0.38 15.16
N ASP A 249 14.98 -0.67 15.55
CA ASP A 249 16.40 -0.77 15.29
C ASP A 249 16.69 -1.78 14.17
N ALA A 250 17.63 -1.43 13.30
CA ALA A 250 18.21 -2.30 12.30
C ALA A 250 19.73 -2.26 12.45
N GLY A 251 20.30 -3.25 13.10
CA GLY A 251 21.71 -3.23 13.51
C GLY A 251 22.00 -2.05 14.46
N ARG A 252 22.94 -1.19 14.07
CA ARG A 252 23.28 0.04 14.81
C ARG A 252 22.45 1.26 14.40
N MET A 253 21.56 1.10 13.45
CA MET A 253 20.73 2.16 12.91
C MET A 253 19.39 2.19 13.64
N HIS A 254 19.06 3.33 14.21
CA HIS A 254 17.72 3.59 14.72
C HIS A 254 16.87 4.22 13.64
N VAL A 255 15.74 3.61 13.35
CA VAL A 255 14.83 4.03 12.27
C VAL A 255 13.54 4.56 12.88
N ASN A 256 13.13 5.73 12.43
CA ASN A 256 11.85 6.33 12.80
C ASN A 256 11.10 6.69 11.52
N GLU A 257 10.00 6.00 11.27
CA GLU A 257 9.14 6.24 10.12
C GLU A 257 7.85 6.95 10.52
N SER A 258 7.44 7.90 9.72
CA SER A 258 6.18 8.58 9.91
C SER A 258 5.00 7.65 9.62
N GLY A 259 3.85 7.94 10.23
CA GLY A 259 2.57 7.44 9.73
C GLY A 259 2.32 7.93 8.30
N VAL A 260 1.44 7.23 7.59
CA VAL A 260 1.05 7.59 6.24
C VAL A 260 -0.44 7.45 6.05
N SER A 261 -1.04 8.44 5.40
CA SER A 261 -2.45 8.41 5.00
C SER A 261 -2.54 8.44 3.48
N SER A 262 -3.41 7.62 2.93
CA SER A 262 -3.62 7.52 1.48
C SER A 262 -5.10 7.54 1.15
N THR A 263 -5.49 8.42 0.24
CA THR A 263 -6.80 8.40 -0.40
C THR A 263 -6.63 7.88 -1.82
N ALA A 264 -7.41 6.87 -2.19
CA ALA A 264 -7.39 6.30 -3.52
C ALA A 264 -8.80 6.23 -4.10
N GLY A 265 -8.90 6.50 -5.39
CA GLY A 265 -10.12 6.36 -6.16
C GLY A 265 -9.94 5.41 -7.32
N GLY A 266 -11.03 4.81 -7.81
CA GLY A 266 -10.99 3.90 -8.94
C GLY A 266 -12.27 3.91 -9.74
N LEU A 267 -12.12 3.62 -11.02
CA LEU A 267 -13.20 3.34 -11.95
C LEU A 267 -13.01 1.94 -12.52
N GLY A 268 -14.07 1.18 -12.62
CA GLY A 268 -14.05 -0.15 -13.18
C GLY A 268 -15.20 -0.40 -14.14
N LEU A 269 -14.98 -1.35 -15.01
CA LEU A 269 -16.02 -1.88 -15.89
C LEU A 269 -15.97 -3.41 -15.82
N GLU A 270 -17.06 -4.01 -15.42
CA GLU A 270 -17.25 -5.46 -15.45
C GLU A 270 -18.17 -5.81 -16.62
N ILE A 271 -17.81 -6.81 -17.36
CA ILE A 271 -18.62 -7.41 -18.43
C ILE A 271 -18.75 -8.87 -18.09
N GLY A 272 -19.97 -9.37 -18.08
CA GLY A 272 -20.21 -10.76 -17.73
C GLY A 272 -21.44 -11.36 -18.37
N LYS A 273 -21.63 -12.64 -18.10
CA LYS A 273 -22.80 -13.39 -18.51
C LYS A 273 -23.31 -14.23 -17.34
N THR A 274 -24.60 -14.08 -17.09
CA THR A 274 -25.34 -14.94 -16.15
C THR A 274 -25.97 -16.10 -16.92
N PHE A 275 -25.83 -17.28 -16.37
CA PHE A 275 -26.39 -18.50 -16.93
C PHE A 275 -26.82 -19.43 -15.79
N GLY A 276 -28.06 -19.92 -15.81
CA GLY A 276 -28.55 -20.86 -14.81
C GLY A 276 -28.18 -20.45 -13.39
N ALA A 277 -27.40 -21.29 -12.73
CA ALA A 277 -26.95 -21.10 -11.35
C ALA A 277 -25.64 -20.31 -11.20
N GLY A 278 -25.12 -19.71 -12.23
CA GLY A 278 -23.80 -19.09 -12.19
C GLY A 278 -23.63 -17.84 -13.06
N ASN A 279 -22.45 -17.28 -12.98
CA ASN A 279 -21.98 -16.23 -13.86
C ASN A 279 -20.48 -16.32 -14.10
N ILE A 280 -20.05 -15.78 -15.22
CA ILE A 280 -18.65 -15.49 -15.52
C ILE A 280 -18.51 -14.01 -15.84
N TYR A 281 -17.35 -13.45 -15.56
CA TYR A 281 -17.09 -12.03 -15.80
C TYR A 281 -15.63 -11.75 -16.11
N THR A 282 -15.42 -10.65 -16.79
CA THR A 282 -14.15 -9.95 -16.95
C THR A 282 -14.30 -8.54 -16.43
N ARG A 283 -13.31 -8.07 -15.70
CA ARG A 283 -13.30 -6.72 -15.14
C ARG A 283 -11.99 -6.01 -15.46
N VAL A 284 -12.08 -4.76 -15.87
CA VAL A 284 -10.95 -3.84 -16.04
C VAL A 284 -11.12 -2.68 -15.05
N GLY A 285 -10.04 -2.32 -14.39
CA GLY A 285 -10.02 -1.22 -13.42
C GLY A 285 -8.89 -0.24 -13.67
N VAL A 286 -9.14 1.03 -13.35
CA VAL A 286 -8.14 2.10 -13.28
C VAL A 286 -8.24 2.73 -11.91
N ASN A 287 -7.13 2.80 -11.18
CA ASN A 287 -7.05 3.29 -9.82
C ASN A 287 -6.00 4.38 -9.70
N HIS A 288 -6.23 5.33 -8.80
CA HIS A 288 -5.29 6.40 -8.52
C HIS A 288 -5.20 6.68 -7.02
N ALA A 289 -3.99 6.67 -6.49
CA ALA A 289 -3.69 7.13 -5.13
C ALA A 289 -3.32 8.61 -5.19
N PHE A 290 -4.16 9.45 -4.58
CA PHE A 290 -4.01 10.91 -4.58
C PHE A 290 -3.03 11.40 -3.53
N SER A 291 -2.78 10.59 -2.51
CA SER A 291 -1.89 10.90 -1.38
C SER A 291 -1.18 9.65 -0.88
N GLY A 292 -0.11 9.85 -0.16
CA GLY A 292 0.66 8.80 0.49
C GLY A 292 2.15 9.10 0.42
N THR A 293 2.72 9.60 1.53
CA THR A 293 4.15 9.86 1.63
C THR A 293 4.64 9.35 2.97
N VAL A 294 5.67 8.52 2.95
CA VAL A 294 6.39 8.06 4.13
C VAL A 294 7.70 8.84 4.26
N ASN A 295 7.89 9.49 5.41
CA ASN A 295 9.15 10.13 5.76
C ASN A 295 9.85 9.24 6.79
N THR A 296 11.12 8.95 6.56
CA THR A 296 11.91 8.07 7.42
C THR A 296 13.20 8.76 7.84
N ALA A 297 13.50 8.71 9.13
CA ALA A 297 14.74 9.16 9.72
C ALA A 297 15.58 7.96 10.12
N TYR A 298 16.86 7.98 9.76
CA TYR A 298 17.84 6.94 10.05
C TYR A 298 18.94 7.55 10.90
N THR A 299 19.08 7.11 12.15
CA THR A 299 20.08 7.63 13.10
C THR A 299 21.13 6.57 13.39
N THR A 300 22.39 6.93 13.18
CA THR A 300 23.54 6.10 13.57
C THR A 300 24.54 6.98 14.31
N GLY A 301 24.78 6.70 15.59
CA GLY A 301 25.57 7.55 16.47
C GLY A 301 24.96 8.97 16.54
N ASN A 302 25.74 9.98 16.14
CA ASN A 302 25.32 11.39 16.15
C ASN A 302 24.82 11.90 14.80
N THR A 303 24.59 11.03 13.84
CA THR A 303 24.18 11.42 12.48
C THR A 303 22.79 10.89 12.18
N THR A 304 21.91 11.78 11.70
CA THR A 304 20.57 11.42 11.23
C THR A 304 20.44 11.76 9.74
N LYS A 305 19.96 10.79 8.96
CA LYS A 305 19.65 10.95 7.54
C LYS A 305 18.15 10.77 7.32
N TYR A 306 17.62 11.35 6.24
CA TYR A 306 16.20 11.32 5.94
C TYR A 306 15.95 10.80 4.53
N THR A 307 14.91 10.02 4.37
CA THR A 307 14.36 9.64 3.06
C THR A 307 12.87 9.92 3.00
N LYS A 308 12.38 10.09 1.78
CA LYS A 308 10.98 10.30 1.47
C LYS A 308 10.56 9.29 0.42
N GLN A 309 9.50 8.52 0.71
CA GLN A 309 8.89 7.60 -0.24
C GLN A 309 7.52 8.13 -0.63
N ASP A 310 7.35 8.47 -1.90
CA ASP A 310 6.06 8.90 -2.46
C ASP A 310 5.35 7.67 -3.05
N LEU A 311 4.14 7.42 -2.56
CA LEU A 311 3.31 6.29 -2.95
C LEU A 311 2.09 6.69 -3.80
N LYS A 312 2.05 7.94 -4.25
CA LYS A 312 1.03 8.38 -5.20
C LYS A 312 1.27 7.73 -6.56
N GLY A 313 0.22 7.53 -7.30
CA GLY A 313 0.33 6.99 -8.65
C GLY A 313 -0.95 6.38 -9.17
N THR A 314 -0.91 5.98 -10.43
CA THR A 314 -2.02 5.35 -11.15
C THR A 314 -1.64 3.94 -11.52
N TRP A 315 -2.56 3.01 -11.39
CA TRP A 315 -2.40 1.63 -11.85
C TRP A 315 -3.68 1.09 -12.45
N THR A 316 -3.53 0.09 -13.29
CA THR A 316 -4.63 -0.61 -13.95
C THR A 316 -4.57 -2.09 -13.66
N ASP A 317 -5.72 -2.73 -13.60
CA ASP A 317 -5.86 -4.15 -13.36
C ASP A 317 -6.87 -4.82 -14.29
N LEU A 318 -6.74 -6.12 -14.43
CA LEU A 318 -7.63 -6.99 -15.19
C LEU A 318 -7.95 -8.21 -14.33
N ALA A 319 -9.23 -8.57 -14.25
CA ALA A 319 -9.67 -9.76 -13.55
C ALA A 319 -10.63 -10.61 -14.38
N PHE A 320 -10.56 -11.92 -14.18
CA PHE A 320 -11.52 -12.89 -14.67
C PHE A 320 -12.03 -13.69 -13.50
N GLY A 321 -13.32 -13.97 -13.48
CA GLY A 321 -13.87 -14.75 -12.42
C GLY A 321 -15.23 -15.34 -12.75
N GLY A 322 -15.74 -16.06 -11.80
CA GLY A 322 -17.05 -16.67 -11.90
C GLY A 322 -17.53 -17.26 -10.60
N ARG A 323 -18.79 -17.56 -10.57
CA ARG A 323 -19.49 -18.20 -9.47
C ARG A 323 -20.43 -19.28 -10.01
N TYR A 324 -20.54 -20.35 -9.26
CA TYR A 324 -21.50 -21.41 -9.53
C TYR A 324 -22.20 -21.85 -8.26
N GLY A 325 -23.53 -21.77 -8.25
CA GLY A 325 -24.39 -22.32 -7.19
C GLY A 325 -24.78 -23.75 -7.52
N PHE A 326 -24.33 -24.72 -6.74
CA PHE A 326 -24.69 -26.12 -6.96
C PHE A 326 -25.96 -26.55 -6.22
N ASN A 327 -26.48 -25.70 -5.34
CA ASN A 327 -27.84 -25.76 -4.79
C ASN A 327 -28.27 -24.37 -4.29
N ALA A 328 -29.47 -24.27 -3.74
CA ALA A 328 -30.03 -22.98 -3.27
C ALA A 328 -29.20 -22.29 -2.17
N ASN A 329 -28.44 -23.06 -1.41
CA ASN A 329 -27.74 -22.58 -0.23
C ASN A 329 -26.22 -22.48 -0.44
N ASN A 330 -25.67 -23.21 -1.38
CA ASN A 330 -24.24 -23.36 -1.51
C ASN A 330 -23.73 -22.93 -2.89
N SER A 331 -22.64 -22.17 -2.88
CA SER A 331 -21.95 -21.81 -4.11
C SER A 331 -20.43 -21.78 -3.93
N ILE A 332 -19.75 -21.96 -5.03
CA ILE A 332 -18.30 -21.75 -5.15
C ILE A 332 -18.05 -20.56 -6.05
N PHE A 333 -16.92 -19.92 -5.86
CA PHE A 333 -16.43 -18.86 -6.73
C PHE A 333 -14.92 -18.94 -6.89
N ALA A 334 -14.43 -18.42 -7.98
CA ALA A 334 -13.00 -18.28 -8.24
C ALA A 334 -12.73 -17.05 -9.08
N ASP A 335 -11.58 -16.46 -8.89
CA ASP A 335 -11.09 -15.36 -9.71
C ASP A 335 -9.58 -15.43 -9.94
N LEU A 336 -9.17 -14.85 -11.03
CA LEU A 336 -7.79 -14.66 -11.46
C LEU A 336 -7.62 -13.20 -11.82
N SER A 337 -6.58 -12.56 -11.33
CA SER A 337 -6.29 -11.15 -11.66
C SER A 337 -4.82 -10.91 -11.97
N THR A 338 -4.57 -9.87 -12.74
CA THR A 338 -3.23 -9.38 -13.07
C THR A 338 -3.21 -7.86 -13.17
N GLY A 339 -2.10 -7.25 -12.82
CA GLY A 339 -1.84 -5.84 -13.07
C GLY A 339 -1.41 -5.61 -14.52
N LEU A 340 -1.94 -4.58 -15.14
CA LEU A 340 -1.62 -4.23 -16.53
C LEU A 340 -0.55 -3.14 -16.61
N SER A 341 -0.59 -2.16 -15.71
CA SER A 341 0.34 -1.03 -15.72
C SER A 341 0.36 -0.31 -14.36
N GLY A 342 1.39 0.52 -14.16
CA GLY A 342 1.58 1.35 -12.98
C GLY A 342 2.74 0.88 -12.10
N ASP A 343 3.08 1.68 -11.09
CA ASP A 343 4.13 1.37 -10.11
C ASP A 343 3.71 0.23 -9.18
N TYR A 344 2.41 0.14 -8.89
CA TYR A 344 1.80 -1.00 -8.21
C TYR A 344 1.35 -2.02 -9.26
N LYS A 345 2.07 -3.13 -9.30
CA LYS A 345 1.69 -4.24 -10.19
C LYS A 345 1.31 -5.43 -9.33
N ALA A 346 0.01 -5.74 -9.28
CA ALA A 346 -0.37 -7.09 -8.95
C ALA A 346 0.16 -7.97 -10.09
N GLY A 347 1.24 -8.70 -9.88
CA GLY A 347 1.80 -9.56 -10.91
C GLY A 347 0.76 -10.57 -11.37
N TRP A 348 0.14 -11.24 -10.42
CA TRP A 348 -1.01 -12.12 -10.60
C TRP A 348 -1.60 -12.48 -9.24
N SER A 349 -2.88 -12.81 -9.20
CA SER A 349 -3.50 -13.45 -8.04
C SER A 349 -4.53 -14.49 -8.48
N VAL A 350 -4.67 -15.54 -7.69
CA VAL A 350 -5.69 -16.56 -7.84
C VAL A 350 -6.40 -16.72 -6.51
N ASN A 351 -7.73 -16.75 -6.55
CA ASN A 351 -8.56 -16.94 -5.38
C ASN A 351 -9.65 -17.96 -5.67
N ALA A 352 -10.02 -18.72 -4.65
CA ALA A 352 -11.17 -19.60 -4.68
C ALA A 352 -11.90 -19.53 -3.34
N GLY A 353 -13.20 -19.70 -3.35
CA GLY A 353 -13.99 -19.60 -2.16
C GLY A 353 -15.31 -20.33 -2.24
N PHE A 354 -15.97 -20.33 -1.11
CA PHE A 354 -17.22 -21.02 -0.88
C PHE A 354 -18.18 -20.12 -0.09
N THR A 355 -19.48 -20.25 -0.38
CA THR A 355 -20.53 -19.56 0.36
C THR A 355 -21.62 -20.54 0.79
N HIS A 356 -22.16 -20.32 1.99
CA HIS A 356 -23.29 -21.07 2.52
C HIS A 356 -24.33 -20.14 3.12
N LYS A 357 -25.55 -20.18 2.57
CA LYS A 357 -26.71 -19.47 3.10
C LYS A 357 -27.52 -20.38 4.04
N PHE A 358 -28.00 -19.84 5.12
CA PHE A 358 -28.89 -20.52 6.05
C PHE A 358 -30.36 -20.36 5.64
#